data_0d7de38202010ea266bf9b0117121c1b
#
_entry.id   0d7de38202010ea266bf9b0117121c1b
#
_cell.length_a   1.000
_cell.length_b   1.000
_cell.length_c   1.000
_cell.angle_alpha   90.00
_cell.angle_beta   90.00
_cell.angle_gamma   90.00
#
_symmetry.space_group_name_H-M   'P 1'
#
loop_
_entity.id
_entity.type
_entity.pdbx_description
1 polymer ?
#
loop_
_entity_poly.entity_id
_entity_poly.type
_entity_poly.pdbx_seq_one_letter_code
_entity_poly.pdbx_strand_id
1 'polypeptide(L)'
;MLQKFSNYIQQNLPFLKDKKLLVAISGGIDSVALTTLLSKLGFAISLAHCNFNLRGKESDLDEEFVKKLGEKLNARVHTKQFKTKEIAQENKQSTQITARNLRYHWFSELFNQFWKQMVP
;
A
#
# COMPACT_ATOMS: atom_id res chain seq x y z
N MET A 1 -14.58 -9.17 -15.62
CA MET A 1 -13.34 -8.54 -15.15
C MET A 1 -12.58 -9.42 -14.17
N LEU A 2 -13.24 -9.95 -13.16
CA LEU A 2 -12.58 -10.81 -12.16
C LEU A 2 -11.96 -12.08 -12.79
N GLN A 3 -12.69 -12.72 -13.70
CA GLN A 3 -12.20 -13.93 -14.36
C GLN A 3 -10.97 -13.66 -15.23
N LYS A 4 -10.98 -12.56 -15.98
CA LYS A 4 -9.81 -12.17 -16.78
C LYS A 4 -8.58 -11.86 -15.92
N PHE A 5 -8.81 -11.21 -14.80
CA PHE A 5 -7.75 -10.89 -13.86
C PHE A 5 -7.17 -12.16 -13.23
N SER A 6 -8.04 -13.10 -12.83
CA SER A 6 -7.63 -14.39 -12.30
C SER A 6 -6.77 -15.15 -13.30
N ASN A 7 -7.22 -15.21 -14.57
CA ASN A 7 -6.47 -15.89 -15.63
C ASN A 7 -5.11 -15.23 -15.85
N TYR A 8 -5.06 -13.90 -15.84
CA TYR A 8 -3.80 -13.17 -15.97
C TYR A 8 -2.81 -13.54 -14.85
N ILE A 9 -3.27 -13.58 -13.61
CA ILE A 9 -2.43 -13.95 -12.47
C ILE A 9 -1.91 -15.39 -12.63
N GLN A 10 -2.76 -16.32 -13.00
CA GLN A 10 -2.37 -17.73 -13.16
C GLN A 10 -1.35 -17.92 -14.28
N GLN A 11 -1.47 -17.18 -15.38
CA GLN A 11 -0.57 -17.30 -16.52
C GLN A 11 0.75 -16.55 -16.34
N ASN A 12 0.70 -15.35 -15.77
CA ASN A 12 1.85 -14.45 -15.73
C ASN A 12 2.50 -14.34 -14.37
N LEU A 13 1.74 -14.56 -13.28
CA LEU A 13 2.22 -14.40 -11.92
C LEU A 13 1.83 -15.59 -11.03
N PRO A 14 2.06 -16.84 -11.50
CA PRO A 14 1.65 -18.02 -10.72
C PRO A 14 2.34 -18.12 -9.37
N PHE A 15 3.51 -17.48 -9.21
CA PHE A 15 4.26 -17.48 -7.96
C PHE A 15 3.57 -16.71 -6.84
N LEU A 16 2.54 -15.90 -7.14
CA LEU A 16 1.77 -15.20 -6.11
C LEU A 16 0.79 -16.10 -5.38
N LYS A 17 0.48 -17.26 -5.94
CA LYS A 17 -0.42 -18.21 -5.29
C LYS A 17 0.15 -18.62 -3.93
N ASP A 18 -0.69 -18.60 -2.91
CA ASP A 18 -0.34 -18.93 -1.51
C ASP A 18 0.66 -17.98 -0.85
N LYS A 19 0.92 -16.82 -1.46
CA LYS A 19 1.78 -15.80 -0.87
C LYS A 19 0.96 -14.75 -0.13
N LYS A 20 1.53 -14.21 0.93
CA LYS A 20 0.99 -13.01 1.57
C LYS A 20 1.46 -11.80 0.79
N LEU A 21 0.52 -10.93 0.44
CA LEU A 21 0.81 -9.75 -0.37
C LEU A 21 0.72 -8.49 0.50
N LEU A 22 1.71 -7.62 0.37
CA LEU A 22 1.66 -6.28 0.92
C LEU A 22 1.35 -5.33 -0.22
N VAL A 23 0.17 -4.71 -0.17
CA VAL A 23 -0.31 -3.84 -1.25
C VAL A 23 -0.14 -2.39 -0.83
N ALA A 24 0.62 -1.64 -1.62
CA ALA A 24 0.73 -0.19 -1.46
C ALA A 24 -0.52 0.45 -2.04
N ILE A 25 -1.27 1.18 -1.22
CA ILE A 25 -2.55 1.75 -1.62
C ILE A 25 -2.58 3.25 -1.36
N SER A 26 -2.95 4.02 -2.37
CA SER A 26 -3.01 5.48 -2.28
C SER A 26 -4.39 6.01 -1.89
N GLY A 27 -5.42 5.20 -1.99
CA GLY A 27 -6.81 5.65 -1.84
C GLY A 27 -7.46 6.01 -3.17
N GLY A 28 -6.71 6.00 -4.28
CA GLY A 28 -7.26 6.23 -5.61
C GLY A 28 -8.03 5.04 -6.14
N ILE A 29 -8.85 5.29 -7.16
CA ILE A 29 -9.77 4.29 -7.72
C ILE A 29 -9.03 3.03 -8.19
N ASP A 30 -7.91 3.20 -8.88
CA ASP A 30 -7.17 2.07 -9.45
C ASP A 30 -6.58 1.16 -8.38
N SER A 31 -5.99 1.76 -7.33
CA SER A 31 -5.42 0.97 -6.23
C SER A 31 -6.49 0.26 -5.42
N VAL A 32 -7.65 0.89 -5.23
CA VAL A 32 -8.79 0.28 -4.54
C VAL A 32 -9.34 -0.90 -5.34
N ALA A 33 -9.48 -0.73 -6.66
CA ALA A 33 -9.98 -1.79 -7.54
C ALA A 33 -9.06 -3.01 -7.52
N LEU A 34 -7.74 -2.79 -7.62
CA LEU A 34 -6.76 -3.87 -7.56
C LEU A 34 -6.83 -4.61 -6.22
N THR A 35 -6.87 -3.86 -5.12
CA THR A 35 -6.95 -4.42 -3.77
C THR A 35 -8.19 -5.29 -3.60
N THR A 36 -9.33 -4.80 -4.07
CA THR A 36 -10.60 -5.53 -3.98
C THR A 36 -10.55 -6.82 -4.80
N LEU A 37 -9.99 -6.76 -6.01
CA LEU A 37 -9.85 -7.94 -6.87
C LEU A 37 -8.96 -9.00 -6.23
N LEU A 38 -7.81 -8.59 -5.66
CA LEU A 38 -6.92 -9.52 -4.99
C LEU A 38 -7.60 -10.18 -3.79
N SER A 39 -8.36 -9.42 -3.02
CA SER A 39 -9.12 -9.96 -1.89
C SER A 39 -10.16 -10.99 -2.35
N LYS A 40 -10.90 -10.68 -3.41
CA LYS A 40 -11.92 -11.60 -3.96
C LYS A 40 -11.32 -12.88 -4.50
N LEU A 41 -10.09 -12.84 -4.97
CA LEU A 41 -9.37 -14.02 -5.44
C LEU A 41 -8.81 -14.87 -4.31
N GLY A 42 -8.99 -14.47 -3.07
CA GLY A 42 -8.58 -15.24 -1.91
C GLY A 42 -7.15 -15.03 -1.46
N PHE A 43 -6.46 -14.02 -1.99
CA PHE A 43 -5.11 -13.70 -1.52
C PHE A 43 -5.16 -13.13 -0.11
N ALA A 44 -4.21 -13.56 0.72
CA ALA A 44 -3.99 -12.93 2.03
C ALA A 44 -3.26 -11.61 1.80
N ILE A 45 -3.95 -10.49 2.05
CA ILE A 45 -3.41 -9.16 1.78
C ILE A 45 -3.25 -8.35 3.06
N SER A 46 -2.23 -7.49 3.06
CA SER A 46 -2.06 -6.40 4.01
C SER A 46 -1.89 -5.12 3.21
N LEU A 47 -2.37 -4.01 3.76
CA LEU A 47 -2.32 -2.73 3.08
C LEU A 47 -1.27 -1.83 3.71
N ALA A 48 -0.58 -1.05 2.89
CA ALA A 48 0.35 -0.04 3.34
C ALA A 48 0.01 1.30 2.67
N HIS A 49 -0.18 2.34 3.48
CA HIS A 49 -0.57 3.66 3.01
C HIS A 49 0.30 4.73 3.65
N CYS A 50 0.82 5.63 2.81
CA CYS A 50 1.58 6.79 3.25
C CYS A 50 0.69 8.03 3.23
N ASN A 51 0.61 8.73 4.36
CA ASN A 51 0.01 10.04 4.42
C ASN A 51 1.13 11.07 4.43
N PHE A 52 1.36 11.72 3.29
CA PHE A 52 2.46 12.68 3.12
C PHE A 52 2.10 14.09 3.59
N ASN A 53 0.88 14.33 4.04
CA ASN A 53 0.39 15.62 4.51
C ASN A 53 0.59 16.75 3.49
N LEU A 54 0.42 16.43 2.20
CA LEU A 54 0.60 17.38 1.11
C LEU A 54 -0.69 18.04 0.64
N ARG A 55 -1.85 17.44 0.96
CA ARG A 55 -3.15 17.92 0.51
C ARG A 55 -4.10 18.24 1.68
N GLY A 56 -3.56 18.51 2.84
CA GLY A 56 -4.35 18.87 4.02
C GLY A 56 -5.37 17.81 4.40
N LYS A 57 -6.64 18.21 4.50
CA LYS A 57 -7.72 17.30 4.91
C LYS A 57 -7.91 16.13 3.95
N GLU A 58 -7.62 16.30 2.65
CA GLU A 58 -7.75 15.22 1.68
C GLU A 58 -6.79 14.08 1.99
N SER A 59 -5.57 14.40 2.43
CA SER A 59 -4.60 13.37 2.83
C SER A 59 -5.10 12.56 4.01
N ASP A 60 -5.71 13.20 4.99
CA ASP A 60 -6.28 12.53 6.15
C ASP A 60 -7.50 11.69 5.80
N LEU A 61 -8.34 12.18 4.87
CA LEU A 61 -9.51 11.44 4.40
C LEU A 61 -9.10 10.18 3.63
N ASP A 62 -8.04 10.26 2.83
CA ASP A 62 -7.50 9.11 2.13
C ASP A 62 -7.02 8.04 3.12
N GLU A 63 -6.30 8.45 4.15
CA GLU A 63 -5.84 7.53 5.19
C GLU A 63 -7.01 6.84 5.89
N GLU A 64 -8.02 7.61 6.27
CA GLU A 64 -9.21 7.07 6.92
C GLU A 64 -9.97 6.11 6.01
N PHE A 65 -10.07 6.45 4.74
CA PHE A 65 -10.70 5.57 3.74
C PHE A 65 -9.98 4.24 3.63
N VAL A 66 -8.65 4.26 3.60
CA VAL A 66 -7.84 3.03 3.52
C VAL A 66 -8.04 2.17 4.76
N LYS A 67 -8.10 2.78 5.94
CA LYS A 67 -8.37 2.05 7.19
C LYS A 67 -9.72 1.35 7.15
N LYS A 68 -10.76 2.04 6.67
CA LYS A 68 -12.10 1.45 6.55
C LYS A 68 -12.14 0.32 5.52
N LEU A 69 -11.42 0.49 4.41
CA LEU A 69 -11.31 -0.55 3.40
C LEU A 69 -10.65 -1.81 3.97
N GLY A 70 -9.60 -1.64 4.77
CA GLY A 70 -8.94 -2.75 5.44
C GLY A 70 -9.88 -3.51 6.36
N GLU A 71 -10.69 -2.81 7.14
CA GLU A 71 -11.71 -3.43 7.98
C GLU A 71 -12.70 -4.24 7.14
N LYS A 72 -13.20 -3.65 6.06
CA LYS A 72 -14.17 -4.29 5.17
C LYS A 72 -13.60 -5.55 4.54
N LEU A 73 -12.34 -5.56 4.16
CA LEU A 73 -11.67 -6.70 3.52
C LEU A 73 -11.03 -7.65 4.52
N ASN A 74 -11.13 -7.36 5.82
CA ASN A 74 -10.49 -8.10 6.89
C ASN A 74 -8.97 -8.19 6.66
N ALA A 75 -8.38 -7.09 6.22
CA ALA A 75 -6.95 -6.97 5.92
C ALA A 75 -6.28 -6.06 6.94
N ARG A 76 -5.05 -6.41 7.33
CA ARG A 76 -4.25 -5.56 8.20
C ARG A 76 -3.82 -4.31 7.43
N VAL A 77 -3.89 -3.14 8.09
CA VAL A 77 -3.51 -1.87 7.48
C VAL A 77 -2.34 -1.27 8.24
N HIS A 78 -1.31 -0.91 7.50
CA HIS A 78 -0.16 -0.16 8.00
C HIS A 78 -0.23 1.24 7.43
N THR A 79 -0.23 2.25 8.27
CA THR A 79 -0.21 3.65 7.84
C THR A 79 0.94 4.37 8.51
N LYS A 80 1.49 5.35 7.80
CA LYS A 80 2.50 6.24 8.36
C LYS A 80 2.28 7.65 7.84
N GLN A 81 2.38 8.63 8.73
CA GLN A 81 2.31 10.03 8.38
C GLN A 81 3.71 10.61 8.30
N PHE A 82 3.93 11.48 7.31
CA PHE A 82 5.22 12.12 7.09
C PHE A 82 5.03 13.63 7.04
N LYS A 83 5.97 14.36 7.66
CA LYS A 83 6.06 15.81 7.53
C LYS A 83 6.86 16.15 6.26
N THR A 84 6.31 15.80 5.12
CA THR A 84 7.00 15.81 3.83
C THR A 84 7.52 17.19 3.44
N LYS A 85 6.71 18.23 3.60
CA LYS A 85 7.13 19.61 3.26
C LYS A 85 8.33 20.05 4.07
N GLU A 86 8.33 19.76 5.37
CA GLU A 86 9.42 20.14 6.26
C GLU A 86 10.71 19.40 5.91
N ILE A 87 10.61 18.10 5.67
CA ILE A 87 11.75 17.26 5.27
C ILE A 87 12.30 17.73 3.92
N ALA A 88 11.44 18.04 2.97
CA ALA A 88 11.85 18.52 1.66
C ALA A 88 12.63 19.85 1.78
N GLN A 89 12.18 20.77 2.62
CA GLN A 89 12.86 22.03 2.85
C GLN A 89 14.24 21.84 3.49
N GLU A 90 14.32 20.97 4.50
CA GLU A 90 15.60 20.67 5.17
C GLU A 90 16.62 20.09 4.20
N ASN A 91 16.19 19.23 3.30
CA ASN A 91 17.06 18.54 2.35
C ASN A 91 17.20 19.27 1.01
N LYS A 92 16.56 20.42 0.86
CA LYS A 92 16.57 21.23 -0.37
C LYS A 92 16.17 20.39 -1.60
N GLN A 93 15.13 19.59 -1.44
CA GLN A 93 14.58 18.72 -2.49
C GLN A 93 13.13 19.07 -2.75
N SER A 94 12.61 18.64 -3.92
CA SER A 94 11.20 18.78 -4.21
C SER A 94 10.37 17.88 -3.28
N THR A 95 9.10 18.25 -3.08
CA THR A 95 8.19 17.42 -2.28
C THR A 95 7.94 16.05 -2.95
N GLN A 96 7.96 16.02 -4.28
CA GLN A 96 7.77 14.77 -5.03
C GLN A 96 8.91 13.79 -4.81
N ILE A 97 10.15 14.26 -4.91
CA ILE A 97 11.33 13.42 -4.67
C ILE A 97 11.37 12.95 -3.22
N THR A 98 11.08 13.86 -2.29
CA THR A 98 11.05 13.55 -0.86
C THR A 98 10.01 12.48 -0.55
N ALA A 99 8.78 12.64 -1.06
CA ALA A 99 7.70 11.66 -0.85
C ALA A 99 8.09 10.29 -1.40
N ARG A 100 8.69 10.24 -2.57
CA ARG A 100 9.14 8.99 -3.19
C ARG A 100 10.17 8.28 -2.32
N ASN A 101 11.17 9.01 -1.83
CA ASN A 101 12.23 8.44 -0.99
C ASN A 101 11.67 7.94 0.34
N LEU A 102 10.81 8.72 0.98
CA LEU A 102 10.16 8.32 2.23
C LEU A 102 9.33 7.05 2.06
N ARG A 103 8.58 6.96 0.96
CA ARG A 103 7.74 5.80 0.65
C ARG A 103 8.58 4.53 0.49
N TYR A 104 9.63 4.59 -0.34
CA TYR A 104 10.48 3.42 -0.57
C TYR A 104 11.20 2.97 0.69
N HIS A 105 11.69 3.92 1.48
CA HIS A 105 12.38 3.59 2.73
C HIS A 105 11.44 2.88 3.70
N TRP A 106 10.23 3.40 3.88
CA TRP A 106 9.25 2.80 4.78
C TRP A 106 8.77 1.44 4.28
N PHE A 107 8.52 1.31 2.98
CA PHE A 107 8.12 0.01 2.42
C PHE A 107 9.22 -1.04 2.61
N SER A 108 10.47 -0.65 2.49
CA SER A 108 11.60 -1.56 2.75
C SER A 108 11.61 -2.03 4.20
N GLU A 109 11.35 -1.13 5.14
CA GLU A 109 11.24 -1.49 6.56
C GLU A 109 10.09 -2.46 6.80
N LEU A 110 8.92 -2.18 6.23
CA LEU A 110 7.76 -3.08 6.34
C LEU A 110 8.05 -4.45 5.75
N PHE A 111 8.65 -4.47 4.57
CA PHE A 111 8.99 -5.73 3.90
C PHE A 111 9.92 -6.56 4.77
N ASN A 112 10.93 -5.96 5.37
CA ASN A 112 11.86 -6.67 6.25
C ASN A 112 11.16 -7.22 7.48
N GLN A 113 10.23 -6.48 8.08
CA GLN A 113 9.44 -6.97 9.21
C GLN A 113 8.57 -8.17 8.82
N PHE A 114 7.90 -8.12 7.66
CA PHE A 114 7.12 -9.23 7.14
C PHE A 114 7.99 -10.46 6.88
N TRP A 115 9.14 -10.25 6.27
CA TRP A 115 10.09 -11.34 5.99
C TRP A 115 10.51 -12.05 7.26
N LYS A 116 10.84 -11.31 8.30
CA LYS A 116 11.23 -11.87 9.60
C LYS A 116 10.12 -12.68 10.26
N GLN A 117 8.87 -12.31 10.05
CA GLN A 117 7.72 -13.05 10.58
C GLN A 117 7.43 -14.32 9.80
N MET A 118 7.83 -14.39 8.54
CA MET A 118 7.57 -15.52 7.65
C MET A 118 8.67 -16.58 7.67
N VAL A 119 9.88 -16.20 8.08
CA VAL A 119 11.03 -17.12 8.15
C VAL A 119 11.15 -17.63 9.58
N PRO A 120 11.07 -18.95 9.80
CA PRO A 120 11.20 -19.52 11.14
C PRO A 120 12.58 -19.32 11.75
#